data_a3cff4f4c6f55609b0ea75d81f7f8020
#
_entry.id   a3cff4f4c6f55609b0ea75d81f7f8020
#
_cell.length_a   1.000
_cell.length_b   1.000
_cell.length_c   1.000
_cell.angle_alpha   90.00
_cell.angle_beta   90.00
_cell.angle_gamma   90.00
#
_symmetry.space_group_name_H-M   'P 1'
#
loop_
_entity.id
_entity.type
_entity.pdbx_description
1 polymer ?
#
loop_
_entity_poly.entity_id
_entity_poly.type
_entity_poly.pdbx_seq_one_letter_code
_entity_poly.pdbx_strand_id
1 'polypeptide(L)'
;MDLDNFENQGNKGRQYTMTIKEIAQMAGVSSAAVSRYLNGGYVSEQKKEQIRKVIEKTGYQPSTQARILRTGRAHLVGVVAPKINSESISRITAGIEQVLSARGYQMLLASTDNQPKNELTYLRIFESYPVDGIVLIGTVLTDEHRRFLKESKVPVVIVGQETEMASCIYHDDFGAGRAMGQEVAVKALKRNGGRPEDCKIAYIGVTREDKAAGAAREDGFRKGLQEAGITFDDHRYRRESEFTMSGGYEAVVDLLSEENGIDIISCETDTIAAGAIEALIAQSKKAVPESVQNSGARMLHILEQSGICVTGFGDNQMLRAVTGGIPTVHFGYKTSGIKGAELLLEQIEEKNPVPVHMKLGFQIVNRFE
;
A
#
# COMPACT_ATOMS: atom_id res chain seq x y z
N MET A 1 50.76 27.14 -13.16
CA MET A 1 50.07 27.75 -12.00
C MET A 1 49.88 26.62 -11.03
N ASP A 2 50.66 26.65 -9.95
CA ASP A 2 50.86 25.52 -9.04
C ASP A 2 49.59 25.14 -8.26
N LEU A 3 49.39 23.86 -8.17
CA LEU A 3 48.27 23.24 -7.47
C LEU A 3 48.39 23.25 -5.92
N ASP A 4 49.54 23.71 -5.40
CA ASP A 4 49.91 23.63 -3.97
C ASP A 4 49.40 24.80 -3.11
N ASN A 5 48.70 25.79 -3.69
CA ASN A 5 48.22 26.97 -2.95
C ASN A 5 46.81 26.91 -2.40
N PHE A 6 46.12 25.75 -2.49
CA PHE A 6 44.74 25.62 -1.97
C PHE A 6 44.63 24.83 -0.66
N GLU A 7 45.74 24.37 -0.08
CA GLU A 7 45.68 23.48 1.12
C GLU A 7 45.74 24.17 2.49
N ASN A 8 45.76 25.52 2.58
CA ASN A 8 45.93 26.11 3.90
C ASN A 8 45.08 27.36 4.17
N GLN A 9 43.76 27.21 4.26
CA GLN A 9 42.94 28.08 5.13
C GLN A 9 41.84 27.24 5.77
N GLY A 10 42.07 26.91 7.05
CA GLY A 10 41.13 26.15 7.87
C GLY A 10 39.82 26.87 8.05
N ASN A 11 38.77 26.25 7.53
CA ASN A 11 37.38 26.52 8.02
C ASN A 11 36.65 25.19 8.18
N LYS A 12 36.42 24.80 9.41
CA LYS A 12 35.66 23.62 9.79
C LYS A 12 34.20 23.76 9.30
N GLY A 13 33.71 22.84 8.45
CA GLY A 13 32.31 22.52 8.38
C GLY A 13 31.52 22.90 7.16
N ARG A 14 32.10 23.30 6.01
CA ARG A 14 31.39 23.36 4.73
C ARG A 14 32.02 22.39 3.75
N GLN A 15 31.35 21.32 3.43
CA GLN A 15 31.69 20.49 2.27
C GLN A 15 31.60 21.39 1.03
N TYR A 16 32.77 21.70 0.44
CA TYR A 16 32.84 22.57 -0.74
C TYR A 16 32.28 21.79 -1.94
N THR A 17 31.03 22.04 -2.29
CA THR A 17 30.42 21.41 -3.46
C THR A 17 30.85 22.19 -4.69
N MET A 18 31.73 21.59 -5.52
CA MET A 18 32.18 22.20 -6.77
C MET A 18 31.00 22.55 -7.67
N THR A 19 31.09 23.63 -8.40
CA THR A 19 30.08 24.14 -9.31
C THR A 19 30.37 23.72 -10.76
N ILE A 20 29.33 23.71 -11.61
CA ILE A 20 29.49 23.49 -13.07
C ILE A 20 30.52 24.47 -13.67
N LYS A 21 30.64 25.70 -13.14
CA LYS A 21 31.56 26.72 -13.60
C LYS A 21 33.01 26.33 -13.31
N GLU A 22 33.28 25.79 -12.14
CA GLU A 22 34.63 25.31 -11.76
C GLU A 22 35.04 24.07 -12.57
N ILE A 23 34.12 23.11 -12.77
CA ILE A 23 34.35 21.95 -13.65
C ILE A 23 34.64 22.42 -15.09
N ALA A 24 33.92 23.39 -15.61
CA ALA A 24 34.13 23.95 -16.94
C ALA A 24 35.51 24.59 -17.07
N GLN A 25 35.92 25.37 -16.06
CA GLN A 25 37.24 26.01 -16.01
C GLN A 25 38.36 24.97 -15.98
N MET A 26 38.23 23.94 -15.15
CA MET A 26 39.24 22.87 -15.05
C MET A 26 39.32 22.00 -16.32
N ALA A 27 38.18 21.79 -17.01
CA ALA A 27 38.13 21.03 -18.25
C ALA A 27 38.48 21.85 -19.49
N GLY A 28 38.70 23.17 -19.36
CA GLY A 28 38.98 24.06 -20.50
C GLY A 28 37.81 24.19 -21.48
N VAL A 29 36.57 24.09 -21.01
CA VAL A 29 35.37 24.13 -21.84
C VAL A 29 34.37 25.15 -21.29
N SER A 30 33.31 25.45 -22.03
CA SER A 30 32.23 26.32 -21.52
C SER A 30 31.34 25.58 -20.54
N SER A 31 30.73 26.29 -19.58
CA SER A 31 29.72 25.74 -18.66
C SER A 31 28.54 25.11 -19.41
N ALA A 32 28.20 25.65 -20.59
CA ALA A 32 27.20 25.09 -21.47
C ALA A 32 27.58 23.72 -22.04
N ALA A 33 28.89 23.48 -22.30
CA ALA A 33 29.37 22.18 -22.75
C ALA A 33 29.31 21.14 -21.63
N VAL A 34 29.74 21.51 -20.39
CA VAL A 34 29.58 20.65 -19.20
C VAL A 34 28.13 20.32 -18.95
N SER A 35 27.24 21.30 -19.00
CA SER A 35 25.78 21.08 -18.83
C SER A 35 25.23 20.12 -19.88
N ARG A 36 25.60 20.26 -21.16
CA ARG A 36 25.21 19.33 -22.22
C ARG A 36 25.72 17.91 -21.98
N TYR A 37 26.99 17.77 -21.61
CA TYR A 37 27.60 16.48 -21.28
C TYR A 37 26.81 15.76 -20.15
N LEU A 38 26.54 16.45 -19.06
CA LEU A 38 25.82 15.90 -17.91
C LEU A 38 24.37 15.50 -18.21
N ASN A 39 23.79 16.02 -19.29
CA ASN A 39 22.41 15.73 -19.71
C ASN A 39 22.31 14.83 -20.95
N GLY A 40 23.41 14.17 -21.35
CA GLY A 40 23.42 13.30 -22.53
C GLY A 40 23.27 14.03 -23.87
N GLY A 41 23.39 15.36 -23.88
CA GLY A 41 23.35 16.17 -25.09
C GLY A 41 24.64 16.07 -25.92
N TYR A 42 24.55 16.52 -27.19
CA TYR A 42 25.70 16.46 -28.08
C TYR A 42 26.86 17.37 -27.60
N VAL A 43 28.02 16.75 -27.43
CA VAL A 43 29.31 17.38 -27.15
C VAL A 43 30.36 16.61 -27.97
N SER A 44 31.35 17.31 -28.58
CA SER A 44 32.41 16.63 -29.32
C SER A 44 33.19 15.67 -28.43
N GLU A 45 33.67 14.56 -28.99
CA GLU A 45 34.40 13.50 -28.23
C GLU A 45 35.57 14.06 -27.43
N GLN A 46 36.32 14.98 -28.00
CA GLN A 46 37.42 15.65 -27.31
C GLN A 46 36.98 16.37 -26.03
N LYS A 47 35.86 17.12 -26.09
CA LYS A 47 35.31 17.83 -24.93
C LYS A 47 34.68 16.87 -23.93
N LYS A 48 34.03 15.79 -24.40
CA LYS A 48 33.52 14.74 -23.52
C LYS A 48 34.63 14.16 -22.66
N GLU A 49 35.76 13.80 -23.29
CA GLU A 49 36.89 13.20 -22.59
C GLU A 49 37.54 14.17 -21.58
N GLN A 50 37.63 15.46 -21.95
CA GLN A 50 38.12 16.48 -21.01
C GLN A 50 37.22 16.62 -19.78
N ILE A 51 35.90 16.69 -19.99
CA ILE A 51 34.94 16.81 -18.91
C ILE A 51 34.94 15.54 -18.04
N ARG A 52 34.96 14.35 -18.66
CA ARG A 52 35.00 13.05 -17.96
C ARG A 52 36.18 12.96 -17.01
N LYS A 53 37.38 13.28 -17.49
CA LYS A 53 38.62 13.25 -16.67
C LYS A 53 38.54 14.18 -15.44
N VAL A 54 37.98 15.37 -15.62
CA VAL A 54 37.82 16.32 -14.50
C VAL A 54 36.80 15.80 -13.49
N ILE A 55 35.63 15.27 -13.95
CA ILE A 55 34.62 14.70 -13.07
C ILE A 55 35.18 13.50 -12.30
N GLU A 56 35.90 12.59 -12.96
CA GLU A 56 36.52 11.43 -12.30
C GLU A 56 37.55 11.85 -11.26
N LYS A 57 38.36 12.86 -11.57
CA LYS A 57 39.41 13.38 -10.66
C LYS A 57 38.81 14.10 -9.44
N THR A 58 37.71 14.80 -9.62
CA THR A 58 37.10 15.67 -8.58
C THR A 58 36.00 15.01 -7.80
N GLY A 59 35.46 13.87 -8.29
CA GLY A 59 34.27 13.25 -7.71
C GLY A 59 33.01 14.12 -7.86
N TYR A 60 33.01 15.08 -8.79
CA TYR A 60 31.89 16.02 -8.96
C TYR A 60 30.58 15.31 -9.25
N GLN A 61 29.61 15.62 -8.45
CA GLN A 61 28.21 15.25 -8.69
C GLN A 61 27.37 16.51 -8.88
N PRO A 62 26.53 16.58 -9.94
CA PRO A 62 25.65 17.72 -10.15
C PRO A 62 24.75 17.95 -8.93
N SER A 63 24.70 19.16 -8.41
CA SER A 63 23.80 19.53 -7.33
C SER A 63 22.36 19.29 -7.75
N THR A 64 21.59 18.53 -6.96
CA THR A 64 20.16 18.31 -7.16
C THR A 64 19.40 19.63 -7.22
N GLN A 65 19.76 20.59 -6.36
CA GLN A 65 19.16 21.93 -6.36
C GLN A 65 19.41 22.69 -7.67
N ALA A 66 20.66 22.63 -8.21
CA ALA A 66 20.96 23.27 -9.50
C ALA A 66 20.23 22.60 -10.67
N ARG A 67 19.97 21.30 -10.58
CA ARG A 67 19.15 20.56 -11.56
C ARG A 67 17.68 21.01 -11.48
N ILE A 68 17.12 21.09 -10.28
CA ILE A 68 15.74 21.53 -10.05
C ILE A 68 15.52 22.96 -10.57
N LEU A 69 16.42 23.89 -10.22
CA LEU A 69 16.33 25.28 -10.68
C LEU A 69 16.33 25.41 -12.20
N ARG A 70 16.96 24.49 -12.90
CA ARG A 70 17.06 24.50 -14.36
C ARG A 70 15.91 23.77 -15.06
N THR A 71 15.53 22.61 -14.54
CA THR A 71 14.51 21.75 -15.17
C THR A 71 13.10 22.03 -14.67
N GLY A 72 12.99 22.71 -13.53
CA GLY A 72 11.73 22.89 -12.81
C GLY A 72 11.22 21.60 -12.17
N ARG A 73 12.03 20.50 -12.19
CA ARG A 73 11.62 19.17 -11.69
C ARG A 73 12.69 18.54 -10.80
N ALA A 74 12.23 17.95 -9.71
CA ALA A 74 13.09 17.25 -8.76
C ALA A 74 13.35 15.79 -9.18
N HIS A 75 12.48 15.20 -9.98
CA HIS A 75 12.39 13.76 -10.24
C HIS A 75 12.24 12.95 -8.94
N LEU A 76 11.47 13.50 -8.01
CA LEU A 76 11.12 12.87 -6.74
C LEU A 76 9.60 12.82 -6.61
N VAL A 77 9.09 11.69 -6.15
CA VAL A 77 7.67 11.49 -5.81
C VAL A 77 7.57 11.09 -4.35
N GLY A 78 6.74 11.80 -3.58
CA GLY A 78 6.39 11.41 -2.22
C GLY A 78 5.33 10.30 -2.24
N VAL A 79 5.53 9.26 -1.45
CA VAL A 79 4.53 8.20 -1.24
C VAL A 79 4.23 8.12 0.25
N VAL A 80 2.99 8.42 0.61
CA VAL A 80 2.50 8.32 1.98
C VAL A 80 1.71 7.02 2.09
N ALA A 81 2.15 6.12 2.97
CA ALA A 81 1.58 4.80 3.15
C ALA A 81 1.11 4.59 4.60
N PRO A 82 -0.03 3.91 4.84
CA PRO A 82 -0.55 3.70 6.18
C PRO A 82 0.38 2.84 7.04
N LYS A 83 1.05 1.86 6.44
CA LYS A 83 2.05 0.99 7.10
C LYS A 83 2.93 0.29 6.06
N ILE A 84 4.11 -0.16 6.45
CA ILE A 84 5.05 -0.84 5.55
C ILE A 84 5.06 -2.37 5.71
N ASN A 85 4.56 -2.88 6.82
CA ASN A 85 4.53 -4.31 7.17
C ASN A 85 3.24 -5.02 6.72
N SER A 86 2.62 -4.56 5.63
CA SER A 86 1.42 -5.15 5.03
C SER A 86 1.70 -5.62 3.62
N GLU A 87 1.30 -6.85 3.27
CA GLU A 87 1.52 -7.39 1.93
C GLU A 87 0.79 -6.59 0.85
N SER A 88 -0.46 -6.14 1.11
CA SER A 88 -1.21 -5.29 0.17
C SER A 88 -0.49 -3.97 -0.10
N ILE A 89 -0.05 -3.29 0.96
CA ILE A 89 0.67 -2.01 0.85
C ILE A 89 2.02 -2.20 0.16
N SER A 90 2.76 -3.28 0.48
CA SER A 90 4.02 -3.61 -0.18
C SER A 90 3.84 -3.86 -1.68
N ARG A 91 2.75 -4.55 -2.09
CA ARG A 91 2.42 -4.77 -3.50
C ARG A 91 2.07 -3.46 -4.22
N ILE A 92 1.29 -2.57 -3.59
CA ILE A 92 0.98 -1.23 -4.13
C ILE A 92 2.29 -0.45 -4.32
N THR A 93 3.10 -0.37 -3.27
CA THR A 93 4.38 0.37 -3.28
C THR A 93 5.34 -0.17 -4.34
N ALA A 94 5.43 -1.50 -4.50
CA ALA A 94 6.23 -2.11 -5.55
C ALA A 94 5.72 -1.78 -6.97
N GLY A 95 4.41 -1.62 -7.15
CA GLY A 95 3.82 -1.16 -8.40
C GLY A 95 4.18 0.30 -8.71
N ILE A 96 4.11 1.16 -7.71
CA ILE A 96 4.51 2.58 -7.81
C ILE A 96 6.00 2.68 -8.18
N GLU A 97 6.86 1.99 -7.43
CA GLU A 97 8.31 2.00 -7.64
C GLU A 97 8.67 1.55 -9.07
N GLN A 98 8.06 0.48 -9.56
CA GLN A 98 8.31 -0.04 -10.91
C GLN A 98 8.10 1.03 -11.99
N VAL A 99 7.05 1.85 -11.88
CA VAL A 99 6.74 2.93 -12.85
C VAL A 99 7.69 4.10 -12.68
N LEU A 100 7.90 4.55 -11.45
CA LEU A 100 8.74 5.70 -11.14
C LEU A 100 10.19 5.46 -11.57
N SER A 101 10.76 4.31 -11.22
CA SER A 101 12.12 3.91 -11.58
C SER A 101 12.31 3.86 -13.10
N ALA A 102 11.37 3.29 -13.84
CA ALA A 102 11.39 3.24 -15.32
C ALA A 102 11.35 4.62 -15.98
N ARG A 103 10.83 5.63 -15.30
CA ARG A 103 10.74 7.03 -15.76
C ARG A 103 11.82 7.94 -15.15
N GLY A 104 12.80 7.37 -14.44
CA GLY A 104 13.90 8.11 -13.81
C GLY A 104 13.51 8.96 -12.60
N TYR A 105 12.37 8.65 -11.97
CA TYR A 105 11.94 9.22 -10.71
C TYR A 105 12.43 8.39 -9.53
N GLN A 106 12.73 9.05 -8.42
CA GLN A 106 12.99 8.42 -7.13
C GLN A 106 11.75 8.53 -6.23
N MET A 107 11.56 7.54 -5.39
CA MET A 107 10.45 7.49 -4.44
C MET A 107 10.93 7.84 -3.02
N LEU A 108 10.23 8.75 -2.37
CA LEU A 108 10.36 9.03 -0.93
C LEU A 108 9.15 8.43 -0.21
N LEU A 109 9.37 7.38 0.59
CA LEU A 109 8.31 6.69 1.30
C LEU A 109 8.20 7.16 2.75
N ALA A 110 7.00 7.56 3.16
CA ALA A 110 6.64 7.84 4.55
C ALA A 110 5.58 6.85 5.03
N SER A 111 5.78 6.29 6.24
CA SER A 111 4.82 5.42 6.91
C SER A 111 4.13 6.16 8.04
N THR A 112 2.80 6.05 8.16
CA THR A 112 1.98 6.84 9.08
C THR A 112 1.45 6.03 10.27
N ASP A 113 1.69 4.73 10.28
CA ASP A 113 1.18 3.80 11.30
C ASP A 113 -0.35 3.86 11.45
N ASN A 114 -1.06 3.89 10.33
CA ASN A 114 -2.53 4.04 10.23
C ASN A 114 -3.09 5.29 10.95
N GLN A 115 -2.27 6.32 11.14
CA GLN A 115 -2.70 7.55 11.82
C GLN A 115 -3.02 8.65 10.79
N PRO A 116 -4.29 9.06 10.58
CA PRO A 116 -4.65 10.10 9.61
C PRO A 116 -3.94 11.44 9.88
N LYS A 117 -3.65 11.74 11.14
CA LYS A 117 -2.91 12.94 11.53
C LYS A 117 -1.45 12.91 11.03
N ASN A 118 -0.82 11.74 11.03
CA ASN A 118 0.52 11.58 10.49
C ASN A 118 0.52 11.65 8.96
N GLU A 119 -0.54 11.17 8.29
CA GLU A 119 -0.73 11.33 6.85
C GLU A 119 -0.68 12.82 6.46
N LEU A 120 -1.48 13.66 7.12
CA LEU A 120 -1.49 15.11 6.89
C LEU A 120 -0.14 15.76 7.16
N THR A 121 0.58 15.31 8.19
CA THR A 121 1.92 15.80 8.49
C THR A 121 2.88 15.52 7.33
N TYR A 122 2.92 14.28 6.82
CA TYR A 122 3.79 13.93 5.71
C TYR A 122 3.36 14.54 4.38
N LEU A 123 2.07 14.69 4.13
CA LEU A 123 1.56 15.41 2.97
C LEU A 123 2.09 16.86 2.93
N ARG A 124 2.04 17.58 4.06
CA ARG A 124 2.57 18.96 4.17
C ARG A 124 4.10 19.00 4.06
N ILE A 125 4.81 18.01 4.62
CA ILE A 125 6.26 17.89 4.47
C ILE A 125 6.61 17.73 3.00
N PHE A 126 5.96 16.83 2.28
CA PHE A 126 6.22 16.60 0.86
C PHE A 126 5.83 17.80 0.00
N GLU A 127 4.73 18.52 0.31
CA GLU A 127 4.39 19.75 -0.39
C GLU A 127 5.47 20.85 -0.21
N SER A 128 6.11 20.92 0.95
CA SER A 128 7.21 21.87 1.23
C SER A 128 8.58 21.38 0.76
N TYR A 129 8.74 20.11 0.51
CA TYR A 129 9.95 19.49 -0.02
C TYR A 129 9.90 19.48 -1.56
N PRO A 130 11.02 19.50 -2.27
CA PRO A 130 10.99 19.52 -3.73
C PRO A 130 10.59 18.16 -4.33
N VAL A 131 9.34 17.73 -4.13
CA VAL A 131 8.74 16.61 -4.87
C VAL A 131 7.92 17.14 -6.04
N ASP A 132 7.82 16.36 -7.11
CA ASP A 132 7.04 16.73 -8.29
C ASP A 132 5.57 16.32 -8.17
N GLY A 133 5.27 15.40 -7.24
CA GLY A 133 3.92 14.94 -6.94
C GLY A 133 3.89 13.97 -5.76
N ILE A 134 2.68 13.61 -5.32
CA ILE A 134 2.45 12.77 -4.15
C ILE A 134 1.47 11.64 -4.51
N VAL A 135 1.77 10.41 -4.08
CA VAL A 135 0.80 9.32 -3.99
C VAL A 135 0.43 9.11 -2.52
N LEU A 136 -0.85 9.23 -2.20
CA LEU A 136 -1.39 8.85 -0.90
C LEU A 136 -2.08 7.47 -1.00
N ILE A 137 -1.55 6.46 -0.33
CA ILE A 137 -2.26 5.20 -0.11
C ILE A 137 -3.19 5.45 1.08
N GLY A 138 -4.42 5.89 0.78
CA GLY A 138 -5.35 6.41 1.77
C GLY A 138 -6.12 5.30 2.49
N THR A 139 -6.47 5.59 3.75
CA THR A 139 -7.40 4.78 4.57
C THR A 139 -8.62 5.61 4.95
N VAL A 140 -8.47 6.63 5.79
CA VAL A 140 -9.55 7.51 6.24
C VAL A 140 -9.31 8.93 5.73
N LEU A 141 -10.13 9.38 4.78
CA LEU A 141 -10.07 10.74 4.24
C LEU A 141 -10.92 11.69 5.08
N THR A 142 -10.28 12.40 6.00
CA THR A 142 -10.93 13.42 6.86
C THR A 142 -11.20 14.71 6.10
N ASP A 143 -11.95 15.65 6.71
CA ASP A 143 -12.18 16.97 6.11
C ASP A 143 -10.86 17.78 5.96
N GLU A 144 -9.87 17.52 6.81
CA GLU A 144 -8.54 18.12 6.66
C GLU A 144 -7.80 17.59 5.43
N HIS A 145 -7.93 16.30 5.12
CA HIS A 145 -7.41 15.72 3.87
C HIS A 145 -8.09 16.35 2.66
N ARG A 146 -9.43 16.50 2.69
CA ARG A 146 -10.18 17.14 1.60
C ARG A 146 -9.75 18.59 1.38
N ARG A 147 -9.48 19.33 2.47
CA ARG A 147 -8.94 20.70 2.39
C ARG A 147 -7.55 20.72 1.78
N PHE A 148 -6.65 19.85 2.26
CA PHE A 148 -5.30 19.73 1.70
C PHE A 148 -5.33 19.43 0.20
N LEU A 149 -6.15 18.47 -0.25
CA LEU A 149 -6.25 18.10 -1.66
C LEU A 149 -6.71 19.25 -2.56
N LYS A 150 -7.56 20.13 -2.05
CA LYS A 150 -8.00 21.34 -2.79
C LYS A 150 -6.93 22.42 -2.88
N GLU A 151 -6.06 22.51 -1.88
CA GLU A 151 -5.06 23.59 -1.72
C GLU A 151 -3.67 23.18 -2.19
N SER A 152 -3.44 21.89 -2.43
CA SER A 152 -2.12 21.33 -2.78
C SER A 152 -1.55 21.96 -4.05
N LYS A 153 -0.28 22.36 -3.96
CA LYS A 153 0.49 22.95 -5.05
C LYS A 153 1.12 21.93 -5.99
N VAL A 154 1.13 20.68 -5.58
CA VAL A 154 1.64 19.55 -6.37
C VAL A 154 0.53 18.56 -6.66
N PRO A 155 0.54 17.84 -7.78
CA PRO A 155 -0.42 16.80 -8.06
C PRO A 155 -0.44 15.73 -6.96
N VAL A 156 -1.65 15.31 -6.57
CA VAL A 156 -1.85 14.23 -5.59
C VAL A 156 -2.77 13.17 -6.21
N VAL A 157 -2.33 11.92 -6.17
CA VAL A 157 -3.16 10.77 -6.57
C VAL A 157 -3.43 9.90 -5.34
N ILE A 158 -4.70 9.54 -5.14
CA ILE A 158 -5.13 8.66 -4.05
C ILE A 158 -5.18 7.22 -4.56
N VAL A 159 -4.65 6.28 -3.79
CA VAL A 159 -4.78 4.84 -4.04
C VAL A 159 -5.49 4.18 -2.85
N GLY A 160 -6.55 3.44 -3.12
CA GLY A 160 -7.31 2.69 -2.12
C GLY A 160 -8.62 3.33 -1.67
N GLN A 161 -8.83 4.63 -1.92
CA GLN A 161 -10.06 5.35 -1.56
C GLN A 161 -10.62 6.11 -2.77
N GLU A 162 -11.94 6.15 -2.89
CA GLU A 162 -12.64 7.00 -3.86
C GLU A 162 -12.78 8.42 -3.32
N THR A 163 -12.50 9.43 -4.15
CA THR A 163 -12.70 10.83 -3.81
C THR A 163 -12.92 11.68 -5.05
N GLU A 164 -13.77 12.70 -4.96
CA GLU A 164 -13.96 13.69 -6.02
C GLU A 164 -12.91 14.82 -5.98
N MET A 165 -12.08 14.87 -4.91
CA MET A 165 -11.15 15.99 -4.68
C MET A 165 -9.81 15.83 -5.40
N ALA A 166 -9.48 14.62 -5.84
CA ALA A 166 -8.25 14.28 -6.53
C ALA A 166 -8.46 13.07 -7.44
N SER A 167 -7.53 12.83 -8.35
CA SER A 167 -7.52 11.56 -9.08
C SER A 167 -7.31 10.39 -8.14
N CYS A 168 -8.04 9.31 -8.39
CA CYS A 168 -7.96 8.15 -7.50
C CYS A 168 -8.06 6.81 -8.24
N ILE A 169 -7.37 5.82 -7.69
CA ILE A 169 -7.45 4.42 -8.07
C ILE A 169 -7.98 3.64 -6.86
N TYR A 170 -9.10 2.98 -7.01
CA TYR A 170 -9.74 2.24 -5.91
C TYR A 170 -10.30 0.91 -6.39
N HIS A 171 -10.68 0.04 -5.47
CA HIS A 171 -11.24 -1.27 -5.80
C HIS A 171 -12.76 -1.28 -5.64
N ASP A 172 -13.42 -2.25 -6.28
CA ASP A 172 -14.85 -2.51 -6.06
C ASP A 172 -15.06 -3.29 -4.75
N ASP A 173 -14.81 -2.60 -3.63
CA ASP A 173 -14.91 -3.20 -2.29
C ASP A 173 -16.32 -3.68 -1.96
N PHE A 174 -17.34 -2.92 -2.36
CA PHE A 174 -18.73 -3.35 -2.17
C PHE A 174 -19.05 -4.62 -2.98
N GLY A 175 -18.68 -4.66 -4.25
CA GLY A 175 -18.86 -5.83 -5.11
C GLY A 175 -18.11 -7.05 -4.59
N ALA A 176 -16.88 -6.85 -4.11
CA ALA A 176 -16.05 -7.90 -3.51
C ALA A 176 -16.67 -8.45 -2.22
N GLY A 177 -17.11 -7.56 -1.33
CA GLY A 177 -17.84 -7.94 -0.12
C GLY A 177 -19.09 -8.73 -0.43
N ARG A 178 -19.92 -8.24 -1.39
CA ARG A 178 -21.15 -8.92 -1.80
C ARG A 178 -20.89 -10.33 -2.34
N ALA A 179 -19.90 -10.47 -3.20
CA ALA A 179 -19.54 -11.77 -3.75
C ALA A 179 -19.04 -12.74 -2.66
N MET A 180 -18.19 -12.27 -1.72
CA MET A 180 -17.75 -13.09 -0.59
C MET A 180 -18.93 -13.46 0.33
N GLY A 181 -19.84 -12.54 0.60
CA GLY A 181 -21.07 -12.81 1.38
C GLY A 181 -21.93 -13.90 0.73
N GLN A 182 -22.06 -13.92 -0.58
CA GLN A 182 -22.78 -14.97 -1.32
C GLN A 182 -22.08 -16.33 -1.20
N GLU A 183 -20.76 -16.41 -1.36
CA GLU A 183 -19.97 -17.64 -1.19
C GLU A 183 -20.08 -18.19 0.23
N VAL A 184 -19.98 -17.32 1.23
CA VAL A 184 -20.14 -17.66 2.66
C VAL A 184 -21.54 -18.18 2.92
N ALA A 185 -22.58 -17.54 2.37
CA ALA A 185 -23.96 -17.97 2.52
C ALA A 185 -24.20 -19.38 1.94
N VAL A 186 -23.69 -19.65 0.75
CA VAL A 186 -23.77 -20.99 0.10
C VAL A 186 -23.15 -22.06 1.01
N LYS A 187 -21.96 -21.80 1.57
CA LYS A 187 -21.28 -22.73 2.45
C LYS A 187 -22.02 -22.95 3.77
N ALA A 188 -22.51 -21.87 4.39
CA ALA A 188 -23.25 -21.93 5.65
C ALA A 188 -24.59 -22.68 5.49
N LEU A 189 -25.36 -22.37 4.44
CA LEU A 189 -26.61 -23.06 4.14
C LEU A 189 -26.40 -24.57 3.89
N LYS A 190 -25.35 -24.93 3.14
CA LYS A 190 -25.02 -26.34 2.90
C LYS A 190 -24.75 -27.08 4.21
N ARG A 191 -24.09 -26.44 5.19
CA ARG A 191 -23.79 -27.04 6.52
C ARG A 191 -25.05 -27.20 7.36
N ASN A 192 -25.98 -26.24 7.27
CA ASN A 192 -27.18 -26.18 8.10
C ASN A 192 -28.43 -26.72 7.40
N GLY A 193 -28.27 -27.60 6.40
CA GLY A 193 -29.40 -28.26 5.72
C GLY A 193 -30.34 -27.30 4.98
N GLY A 194 -29.82 -26.16 4.53
CA GLY A 194 -30.55 -25.13 3.78
C GLY A 194 -31.40 -24.18 4.67
N ARG A 195 -31.18 -24.19 5.97
CA ARG A 195 -31.91 -23.33 6.90
C ARG A 195 -31.14 -22.04 7.22
N PRO A 196 -31.58 -20.88 6.74
CA PRO A 196 -30.87 -19.61 6.96
C PRO A 196 -30.79 -19.21 8.45
N GLU A 197 -31.84 -19.53 9.23
CA GLU A 197 -31.96 -19.22 10.67
C GLU A 197 -30.95 -19.97 11.54
N ASP A 198 -30.41 -21.09 11.06
CA ASP A 198 -29.41 -21.88 11.78
C ASP A 198 -27.96 -21.45 11.44
N CYS A 199 -27.78 -20.59 10.43
CA CYS A 199 -26.46 -20.15 10.00
C CYS A 199 -25.88 -19.12 10.98
N LYS A 200 -24.75 -19.44 11.60
CA LYS A 200 -24.01 -18.55 12.51
C LYS A 200 -22.73 -18.05 11.83
N ILE A 201 -22.83 -16.86 11.28
CA ILE A 201 -21.74 -16.23 10.52
C ILE A 201 -21.28 -15.00 11.29
N ALA A 202 -20.00 -14.95 11.63
CA ALA A 202 -19.40 -13.78 12.25
C ALA A 202 -18.60 -12.94 11.25
N TYR A 203 -18.48 -11.65 11.52
CA TYR A 203 -17.69 -10.71 10.74
C TYR A 203 -16.72 -9.94 11.63
N ILE A 204 -15.43 -10.06 11.35
CA ILE A 204 -14.39 -9.28 12.03
C ILE A 204 -14.00 -8.14 11.09
N GLY A 205 -14.64 -6.99 11.32
CA GLY A 205 -14.47 -5.79 10.53
C GLY A 205 -13.45 -4.83 11.12
N VAL A 206 -13.26 -3.70 10.46
CA VAL A 206 -12.46 -2.58 10.94
C VAL A 206 -13.34 -1.34 11.11
N THR A 207 -12.75 -0.19 11.45
CA THR A 207 -13.50 1.06 11.57
C THR A 207 -14.22 1.41 10.28
N ARG A 208 -15.52 1.74 10.37
CA ARG A 208 -16.34 2.17 9.22
C ARG A 208 -16.04 3.60 8.76
N GLU A 209 -15.08 4.28 9.42
CA GLU A 209 -14.52 5.54 8.92
C GLU A 209 -13.69 5.31 7.64
N ASP A 210 -13.05 4.15 7.51
CA ASP A 210 -12.52 3.67 6.23
C ASP A 210 -13.68 3.32 5.30
N LYS A 211 -13.90 4.16 4.28
CA LYS A 211 -15.06 4.03 3.39
C LYS A 211 -14.96 2.87 2.41
N ALA A 212 -13.75 2.43 2.08
CA ALA A 212 -13.51 1.29 1.20
C ALA A 212 -13.55 -0.03 1.99
N ALA A 213 -12.51 -0.32 2.75
CA ALA A 213 -12.40 -1.58 3.48
C ALA A 213 -13.46 -1.68 4.59
N GLY A 214 -13.54 -0.69 5.49
CA GLY A 214 -14.40 -0.78 6.67
C GLY A 214 -15.90 -0.61 6.40
N ALA A 215 -16.31 0.20 5.41
CA ALA A 215 -17.72 0.43 5.15
C ALA A 215 -18.24 -0.33 3.93
N ALA A 216 -17.70 -0.05 2.74
CA ALA A 216 -18.25 -0.60 1.49
C ALA A 216 -18.14 -2.13 1.44
N ARG A 217 -17.01 -2.70 1.87
CA ARG A 217 -16.79 -4.14 1.87
C ARG A 217 -17.73 -4.86 2.84
N GLU A 218 -17.87 -4.34 4.08
CA GLU A 218 -18.80 -4.89 5.07
C GLU A 218 -20.25 -4.79 4.59
N ASP A 219 -20.67 -3.64 4.04
CA ASP A 219 -22.02 -3.44 3.50
C ASP A 219 -22.32 -4.40 2.34
N GLY A 220 -21.33 -4.60 1.46
CA GLY A 220 -21.40 -5.59 0.41
C GLY A 220 -21.59 -7.00 0.97
N PHE A 221 -20.77 -7.40 1.96
CA PHE A 221 -20.86 -8.72 2.59
C PHE A 221 -22.25 -8.99 3.18
N ARG A 222 -22.79 -8.04 3.92
CA ARG A 222 -24.16 -8.11 4.47
C ARG A 222 -25.20 -8.26 3.36
N LYS A 223 -25.02 -7.52 2.27
CA LYS A 223 -25.91 -7.62 1.10
C LYS A 223 -25.89 -9.02 0.49
N GLY A 224 -24.69 -9.63 0.37
CA GLY A 224 -24.55 -11.01 -0.12
C GLY A 224 -25.26 -12.04 0.77
N LEU A 225 -25.18 -11.91 2.10
CA LEU A 225 -25.90 -12.75 3.05
C LEU A 225 -27.42 -12.55 2.93
N GLN A 226 -27.88 -11.29 2.88
CA GLN A 226 -29.30 -10.94 2.74
C GLN A 226 -29.94 -11.54 1.49
N GLU A 227 -29.23 -11.55 0.36
CA GLU A 227 -29.69 -12.13 -0.91
C GLU A 227 -29.92 -13.65 -0.83
N ALA A 228 -29.22 -14.32 0.09
CA ALA A 228 -29.40 -15.73 0.40
C ALA A 228 -30.41 -15.99 1.53
N GLY A 229 -31.10 -14.95 2.01
CA GLY A 229 -32.11 -15.05 3.08
C GLY A 229 -31.51 -15.12 4.50
N ILE A 230 -30.19 -14.93 4.66
CA ILE A 230 -29.54 -14.95 5.97
C ILE A 230 -29.56 -13.54 6.57
N THR A 231 -30.14 -13.43 7.77
CA THR A 231 -30.15 -12.19 8.55
C THR A 231 -28.90 -12.13 9.42
N PHE A 232 -28.11 -11.05 9.28
CA PHE A 232 -26.92 -10.84 10.08
C PHE A 232 -27.24 -10.05 11.35
N ASP A 233 -26.92 -10.61 12.51
CA ASP A 233 -27.09 -9.96 13.81
C ASP A 233 -25.77 -9.29 14.23
N ASP A 234 -25.74 -7.97 14.13
CA ASP A 234 -24.58 -7.15 14.45
C ASP A 234 -24.13 -7.28 15.91
N HIS A 235 -25.07 -7.31 16.82
CA HIS A 235 -24.77 -7.34 18.26
C HIS A 235 -24.07 -8.63 18.68
N ARG A 236 -24.42 -9.73 18.02
CA ARG A 236 -23.89 -11.05 18.32
C ARG A 236 -22.60 -11.35 17.54
N TYR A 237 -22.61 -11.06 16.26
CA TYR A 237 -21.66 -11.67 15.33
C TYR A 237 -20.65 -10.67 14.70
N ARG A 238 -20.81 -9.35 14.93
CA ARG A 238 -19.82 -8.37 14.49
C ARG A 238 -18.85 -8.04 15.62
N ARG A 239 -17.55 -8.06 15.28
CA ARG A 239 -16.49 -7.49 16.13
C ARG A 239 -15.66 -6.50 15.32
N GLU A 240 -15.19 -5.46 15.98
CA GLU A 240 -14.24 -4.51 15.38
C GLU A 240 -12.82 -4.88 15.76
N SER A 241 -11.91 -4.73 14.83
CA SER A 241 -10.49 -5.03 14.96
C SER A 241 -9.65 -3.93 14.35
N GLU A 242 -8.43 -3.78 14.77
CA GLU A 242 -7.42 -3.06 14.00
C GLU A 242 -6.97 -3.91 12.81
N PHE A 243 -6.32 -3.26 11.82
CA PHE A 243 -5.72 -3.95 10.67
C PHE A 243 -4.46 -4.76 11.06
N THR A 244 -4.51 -5.53 12.14
CA THR A 244 -3.40 -6.30 12.69
C THR A 244 -3.79 -7.75 12.96
N MET A 245 -2.78 -8.63 13.03
CA MET A 245 -3.00 -10.02 13.41
C MET A 245 -3.45 -10.13 14.88
N SER A 246 -2.84 -9.34 15.77
CA SER A 246 -3.24 -9.28 17.20
C SER A 246 -4.69 -8.83 17.38
N GLY A 247 -5.11 -7.78 16.67
CA GLY A 247 -6.51 -7.32 16.71
C GLY A 247 -7.49 -8.41 16.25
N GLY A 248 -7.14 -9.15 15.18
CA GLY A 248 -7.93 -10.30 14.72
C GLY A 248 -8.00 -11.41 15.76
N TYR A 249 -6.90 -11.70 16.43
CA TYR A 249 -6.84 -12.68 17.52
C TYR A 249 -7.77 -12.27 18.68
N GLU A 250 -7.62 -11.06 19.19
CA GLU A 250 -8.41 -10.54 20.33
C GLU A 250 -9.90 -10.53 20.00
N ALA A 251 -10.29 -10.06 18.81
CA ALA A 251 -11.67 -10.01 18.37
C ALA A 251 -12.32 -11.41 18.31
N VAL A 252 -11.57 -12.43 17.88
CA VAL A 252 -12.08 -13.80 17.82
C VAL A 252 -12.12 -14.45 19.19
N VAL A 253 -11.15 -14.17 20.08
CA VAL A 253 -11.21 -14.63 21.48
C VAL A 253 -12.46 -14.06 22.17
N ASP A 254 -12.73 -12.78 22.00
CA ASP A 254 -13.94 -12.11 22.54
C ASP A 254 -15.22 -12.75 21.97
N LEU A 255 -15.31 -12.89 20.65
CA LEU A 255 -16.45 -13.52 19.99
C LEU A 255 -16.75 -14.93 20.53
N LEU A 256 -15.72 -15.77 20.65
CA LEU A 256 -15.88 -17.17 21.08
C LEU A 256 -16.09 -17.32 22.59
N SER A 257 -15.86 -16.27 23.37
CA SER A 257 -16.22 -16.23 24.78
C SER A 257 -17.73 -16.04 25.00
N GLU A 258 -18.40 -15.37 24.07
CA GLU A 258 -19.82 -15.05 24.15
C GLU A 258 -20.70 -15.98 23.28
N GLU A 259 -20.19 -16.42 22.13
CA GLU A 259 -20.94 -17.15 21.12
C GLU A 259 -20.35 -18.55 20.85
N ASN A 260 -21.24 -19.53 20.73
CA ASN A 260 -20.89 -20.91 20.44
C ASN A 260 -21.49 -21.40 19.12
N GLY A 261 -20.81 -22.35 18.49
CA GLY A 261 -21.29 -23.02 17.27
C GLY A 261 -21.24 -22.11 16.05
N ILE A 262 -20.27 -21.19 15.98
CA ILE A 262 -20.00 -20.37 14.80
C ILE A 262 -19.64 -21.29 13.62
N ASP A 263 -20.25 -21.09 12.47
CA ASP A 263 -19.95 -21.81 11.24
C ASP A 263 -18.79 -21.20 10.47
N ILE A 264 -18.83 -19.86 10.33
CA ILE A 264 -17.86 -19.12 9.51
C ILE A 264 -17.49 -17.81 10.21
N ILE A 265 -16.20 -17.49 10.23
CA ILE A 265 -15.66 -16.18 10.61
C ILE A 265 -15.12 -15.52 9.35
N SER A 266 -15.79 -14.47 8.89
CA SER A 266 -15.34 -13.67 7.76
C SER A 266 -14.55 -12.46 8.28
N CYS A 267 -13.33 -12.30 7.79
CA CYS A 267 -12.42 -11.24 8.26
C CYS A 267 -12.21 -10.20 7.16
N GLU A 268 -12.14 -8.94 7.55
CA GLU A 268 -11.92 -7.79 6.66
C GLU A 268 -10.66 -7.88 5.82
N THR A 269 -9.62 -8.54 6.33
CA THR A 269 -8.35 -8.76 5.63
C THR A 269 -7.78 -10.14 5.97
N ASP A 270 -6.90 -10.66 5.10
CA ASP A 270 -6.15 -11.88 5.38
C ASP A 270 -5.21 -11.75 6.60
N THR A 271 -4.79 -10.53 6.95
CA THR A 271 -4.02 -10.29 8.18
C THR A 271 -4.87 -10.53 9.43
N ILE A 272 -6.11 -10.03 9.44
CA ILE A 272 -7.07 -10.29 10.51
C ILE A 272 -7.43 -11.77 10.54
N ALA A 273 -7.62 -12.40 9.36
CA ALA A 273 -7.88 -13.84 9.26
C ALA A 273 -6.75 -14.70 9.84
N ALA A 274 -5.50 -14.29 9.67
CA ALA A 274 -4.36 -14.97 10.31
C ALA A 274 -4.44 -14.93 11.84
N GLY A 275 -4.85 -13.78 12.42
CA GLY A 275 -5.11 -13.67 13.86
C GLY A 275 -6.30 -14.52 14.32
N ALA A 276 -7.37 -14.56 13.52
CA ALA A 276 -8.52 -15.44 13.77
C ALA A 276 -8.11 -16.92 13.83
N ILE A 277 -7.29 -17.35 12.90
CA ILE A 277 -6.73 -18.72 12.85
C ILE A 277 -5.86 -19.00 14.08
N GLU A 278 -5.00 -18.06 14.47
CA GLU A 278 -4.18 -18.17 15.68
C GLU A 278 -5.05 -18.32 16.94
N ALA A 279 -6.15 -17.57 17.07
CA ALA A 279 -7.09 -17.68 18.18
C ALA A 279 -7.76 -19.06 18.22
N LEU A 280 -8.21 -19.58 17.08
CA LEU A 280 -8.80 -20.94 16.98
C LEU A 280 -7.80 -22.01 17.39
N ILE A 281 -6.54 -21.88 17.00
CA ILE A 281 -5.48 -22.82 17.38
C ILE A 281 -5.21 -22.77 18.90
N ALA A 282 -5.11 -21.57 19.46
CA ALA A 282 -4.86 -21.36 20.90
C ALA A 282 -6.00 -21.91 21.77
N GLN A 283 -7.25 -21.76 21.32
CA GLN A 283 -8.43 -22.25 22.04
C GLN A 283 -8.70 -23.76 21.86
N SER A 284 -8.01 -24.41 20.93
CA SER A 284 -8.20 -25.85 20.71
C SER A 284 -7.72 -26.64 21.92
N LYS A 285 -8.68 -27.24 22.67
CA LYS A 285 -8.42 -28.13 23.81
C LYS A 285 -8.16 -29.58 23.39
N LYS A 286 -8.29 -29.92 22.10
CA LYS A 286 -8.15 -31.29 21.61
C LYS A 286 -6.66 -31.63 21.43
N ALA A 287 -6.23 -32.73 22.00
CA ALA A 287 -4.88 -33.24 21.77
C ALA A 287 -4.69 -33.56 20.28
N VAL A 288 -3.65 -33.01 19.71
CA VAL A 288 -3.25 -33.32 18.33
C VAL A 288 -2.54 -34.69 18.35
N PRO A 289 -2.91 -35.65 17.50
CA PRO A 289 -2.24 -36.95 17.45
C PRO A 289 -0.72 -36.78 17.25
N GLU A 290 0.08 -37.63 17.92
CA GLU A 290 1.55 -37.63 17.77
C GLU A 290 2.01 -37.91 16.33
N SER A 291 1.15 -38.52 15.51
CA SER A 291 1.41 -38.75 14.09
C SER A 291 1.45 -37.45 13.26
N VAL A 292 0.91 -36.35 13.79
CA VAL A 292 0.91 -35.01 13.14
C VAL A 292 2.11 -34.21 13.65
N GLN A 293 3.32 -34.57 13.21
CA GLN A 293 4.57 -33.95 13.68
C GLN A 293 4.93 -32.64 12.98
N ASN A 294 4.31 -32.35 11.83
CA ASN A 294 4.58 -31.14 11.05
C ASN A 294 3.69 -30.00 11.52
N SER A 295 4.27 -28.82 11.81
CA SER A 295 3.52 -27.65 12.32
C SER A 295 2.38 -27.21 11.38
N GLY A 296 2.55 -27.29 10.06
CA GLY A 296 1.50 -26.97 9.09
C GLY A 296 0.35 -27.97 9.10
N ALA A 297 0.66 -29.28 9.11
CA ALA A 297 -0.35 -30.33 9.22
C ALA A 297 -1.12 -30.26 10.55
N ARG A 298 -0.43 -29.89 11.63
CA ARG A 298 -1.06 -29.66 12.94
C ARG A 298 -2.06 -28.51 12.90
N MET A 299 -1.71 -27.40 12.27
CA MET A 299 -2.57 -26.24 12.11
C MET A 299 -3.83 -26.59 11.31
N LEU A 300 -3.69 -27.24 10.17
CA LEU A 300 -4.81 -27.68 9.34
C LEU A 300 -5.73 -28.63 10.10
N HIS A 301 -5.18 -29.60 10.80
CA HIS A 301 -5.96 -30.55 11.63
C HIS A 301 -6.77 -29.83 12.72
N ILE A 302 -6.20 -28.82 13.39
CA ILE A 302 -6.91 -28.03 14.40
C ILE A 302 -8.05 -27.22 13.77
N LEU A 303 -7.82 -26.60 12.62
CA LEU A 303 -8.85 -25.83 11.91
C LEU A 303 -10.00 -26.75 11.45
N GLU A 304 -9.71 -27.91 10.88
CA GLU A 304 -10.70 -28.92 10.52
C GLU A 304 -11.50 -29.38 11.75
N GLN A 305 -10.84 -29.64 12.87
CA GLN A 305 -11.45 -30.07 14.12
C GLN A 305 -12.31 -28.97 14.79
N SER A 306 -11.95 -27.70 14.61
CA SER A 306 -12.77 -26.58 15.12
C SER A 306 -14.15 -26.55 14.45
N GLY A 307 -14.21 -27.02 13.21
CA GLY A 307 -15.40 -26.94 12.38
C GLY A 307 -15.70 -25.51 11.91
N ILE A 308 -14.89 -24.53 12.24
CA ILE A 308 -15.09 -23.11 11.85
C ILE A 308 -14.29 -22.82 10.59
N CYS A 309 -14.95 -22.29 9.56
CA CYS A 309 -14.29 -21.82 8.37
C CYS A 309 -13.89 -20.35 8.54
N VAL A 310 -12.69 -19.98 8.13
CA VAL A 310 -12.21 -18.59 8.14
C VAL A 310 -12.08 -18.09 6.71
N THR A 311 -12.56 -16.88 6.43
CA THR A 311 -12.39 -16.20 5.14
C THR A 311 -11.70 -14.86 5.31
N GLY A 312 -11.12 -14.31 4.24
CA GLY A 312 -10.43 -13.04 4.28
C GLY A 312 -10.50 -12.26 2.97
N PHE A 313 -9.69 -11.19 2.89
CA PHE A 313 -9.50 -10.38 1.68
C PHE A 313 -8.03 -10.04 1.53
N GLY A 314 -7.45 -10.29 0.34
CA GLY A 314 -6.06 -9.93 0.02
C GLY A 314 -5.26 -10.99 -0.73
N ASP A 315 -5.67 -12.25 -0.71
CA ASP A 315 -4.93 -13.40 -1.27
C ASP A 315 -3.46 -13.40 -0.80
N ASN A 316 -3.29 -13.40 0.54
CA ASN A 316 -1.98 -13.34 1.18
C ASN A 316 -1.18 -14.60 0.91
N GLN A 317 0.04 -14.44 0.35
CA GLN A 317 0.89 -15.55 -0.06
C GLN A 317 1.41 -16.37 1.11
N MET A 318 1.78 -15.71 2.22
CA MET A 318 2.29 -16.41 3.40
C MET A 318 1.18 -17.20 4.09
N LEU A 319 0.00 -16.60 4.26
CA LEU A 319 -1.16 -17.30 4.81
C LEU A 319 -1.50 -18.53 3.95
N ARG A 320 -1.51 -18.38 2.62
CA ARG A 320 -1.72 -19.49 1.69
C ARG A 320 -0.67 -20.59 1.84
N ALA A 321 0.61 -20.22 1.98
CA ALA A 321 1.69 -21.19 2.10
C ALA A 321 1.60 -22.03 3.38
N VAL A 322 1.12 -21.47 4.49
CA VAL A 322 1.08 -22.16 5.79
C VAL A 322 -0.26 -22.85 6.07
N THR A 323 -1.35 -22.42 5.45
CA THR A 323 -2.71 -22.99 5.68
C THR A 323 -3.25 -23.78 4.50
N GLY A 324 -2.54 -23.90 3.39
CA GLY A 324 -3.10 -24.37 2.12
C GLY A 324 -3.99 -23.32 1.42
N GLY A 325 -4.30 -22.23 2.10
CA GLY A 325 -5.15 -21.13 1.65
C GLY A 325 -6.54 -21.15 2.26
N ILE A 326 -7.05 -19.95 2.53
CA ILE A 326 -8.44 -19.72 2.93
C ILE A 326 -9.22 -19.18 1.73
N PRO A 327 -10.57 -19.26 1.73
CA PRO A 327 -11.38 -18.48 0.79
C PRO A 327 -11.09 -16.99 0.99
N THR A 328 -10.77 -16.29 -0.07
CA THR A 328 -10.34 -14.89 0.02
C THR A 328 -10.69 -14.13 -1.27
N VAL A 329 -10.53 -12.83 -1.26
CA VAL A 329 -10.65 -11.98 -2.44
C VAL A 329 -9.27 -11.53 -2.89
N HIS A 330 -8.97 -11.75 -4.16
CA HIS A 330 -7.77 -11.21 -4.79
C HIS A 330 -8.08 -9.84 -5.39
N PHE A 331 -7.35 -8.83 -4.90
CA PHE A 331 -7.32 -7.49 -5.47
C PHE A 331 -6.02 -7.25 -6.23
N GLY A 332 -6.11 -6.46 -7.31
CA GLY A 332 -4.96 -6.07 -8.11
C GLY A 332 -4.09 -4.99 -7.44
N TYR A 333 -3.62 -5.21 -6.21
CA TYR A 333 -2.86 -4.22 -5.44
C TYR A 333 -1.63 -3.68 -6.18
N LYS A 334 -0.84 -4.55 -6.83
CA LYS A 334 0.29 -4.09 -7.65
C LYS A 334 -0.17 -3.26 -8.84
N THR A 335 -1.28 -3.66 -9.47
CA THR A 335 -1.88 -2.93 -10.59
C THR A 335 -2.38 -1.55 -10.15
N SER A 336 -3.00 -1.42 -8.96
CA SER A 336 -3.42 -0.12 -8.46
C SER A 336 -2.23 0.82 -8.21
N GLY A 337 -1.10 0.30 -7.71
CA GLY A 337 0.13 1.07 -7.58
C GLY A 337 0.70 1.53 -8.93
N ILE A 338 0.74 0.63 -9.93
CA ILE A 338 1.16 0.97 -11.30
C ILE A 338 0.28 2.08 -11.86
N LYS A 339 -1.05 1.90 -11.83
CA LYS A 339 -2.00 2.89 -12.37
C LYS A 339 -1.96 4.22 -11.63
N GLY A 340 -1.78 4.20 -10.30
CA GLY A 340 -1.63 5.41 -9.51
C GLY A 340 -0.38 6.22 -9.88
N ALA A 341 0.75 5.54 -10.10
CA ALA A 341 1.98 6.20 -10.50
C ALA A 341 1.94 6.69 -11.96
N GLU A 342 1.38 5.92 -12.89
CA GLU A 342 1.16 6.34 -14.29
C GLU A 342 0.33 7.63 -14.32
N LEU A 343 -0.81 7.63 -13.63
CA LEU A 343 -1.72 8.78 -13.54
C LEU A 343 -1.05 10.00 -12.90
N LEU A 344 -0.24 9.81 -11.85
CA LEU A 344 0.49 10.90 -11.24
C LEU A 344 1.50 11.52 -12.21
N LEU A 345 2.25 10.70 -12.94
CA LEU A 345 3.23 11.20 -13.92
C LEU A 345 2.55 11.95 -15.07
N GLU A 346 1.40 11.50 -15.55
CA GLU A 346 0.59 12.22 -16.52
C GLU A 346 0.18 13.61 -15.98
N GLN A 347 -0.30 13.67 -14.73
CA GLN A 347 -0.67 14.94 -14.10
C GLN A 347 0.51 15.89 -13.85
N ILE A 348 1.70 15.35 -13.59
CA ILE A 348 2.93 16.15 -13.47
C ILE A 348 3.28 16.81 -14.83
N GLU A 349 3.01 16.14 -15.94
CA GLU A 349 3.31 16.63 -17.29
C GLU A 349 2.26 17.61 -17.82
N GLU A 350 1.01 17.46 -17.40
CA GLU A 350 -0.12 18.27 -17.85
C GLU A 350 -0.29 19.57 -17.05
N LYS A 351 -0.61 20.68 -17.74
CA LYS A 351 -0.78 21.97 -17.06
C LYS A 351 -2.08 22.10 -16.27
N ASN A 352 -3.15 21.43 -16.71
CA ASN A 352 -4.47 21.47 -16.09
C ASN A 352 -5.11 20.07 -16.19
N PRO A 353 -4.63 19.10 -15.41
CA PRO A 353 -5.14 17.74 -15.47
C PRO A 353 -6.59 17.67 -14.99
N VAL A 354 -7.41 16.92 -15.72
CA VAL A 354 -8.77 16.57 -15.26
C VAL A 354 -8.65 15.40 -14.28
N PRO A 355 -9.35 15.44 -13.13
CA PRO A 355 -9.37 14.31 -12.21
C PRO A 355 -9.87 13.02 -12.87
N VAL A 356 -9.17 11.92 -12.65
CA VAL A 356 -9.51 10.59 -13.16
C VAL A 356 -9.83 9.67 -12.00
N HIS A 357 -11.01 9.03 -12.05
CA HIS A 357 -11.43 8.06 -11.04
C HIS A 357 -11.47 6.68 -11.69
N MET A 358 -10.59 5.77 -11.24
CA MET A 358 -10.46 4.44 -11.80
C MET A 358 -10.83 3.37 -10.76
N LYS A 359 -11.95 2.69 -11.00
CA LYS A 359 -12.36 1.54 -10.20
C LYS A 359 -11.74 0.26 -10.78
N LEU A 360 -11.03 -0.50 -9.96
CA LEU A 360 -10.49 -1.82 -10.31
C LEU A 360 -11.40 -2.93 -9.80
N GLY A 361 -11.53 -3.99 -10.58
CA GLY A 361 -12.25 -5.19 -10.21
C GLY A 361 -11.50 -6.07 -9.21
N PHE A 362 -12.11 -7.22 -8.92
CA PHE A 362 -11.60 -8.23 -8.00
C PHE A 362 -11.80 -9.63 -8.54
N GLN A 363 -11.22 -10.61 -7.86
CA GLN A 363 -11.44 -12.04 -8.12
C GLN A 363 -11.74 -12.77 -6.81
N ILE A 364 -12.81 -13.59 -6.77
CA ILE A 364 -13.02 -14.51 -5.66
C ILE A 364 -12.07 -15.69 -5.84
N VAL A 365 -11.29 -15.97 -4.81
CA VAL A 365 -10.45 -17.16 -4.71
C VAL A 365 -11.16 -18.13 -3.77
N ASN A 366 -12.05 -18.94 -4.37
CA ASN A 366 -12.87 -19.89 -3.62
C ASN A 366 -12.00 -21.10 -3.23
N ARG A 367 -11.94 -21.39 -1.92
CA ARG A 367 -11.24 -22.51 -1.32
C ARG A 367 -12.11 -23.20 -0.25
N PHE A 368 -13.41 -23.13 -0.43
CA PHE A 368 -14.39 -23.82 0.43
C PHE A 368 -14.47 -25.32 0.07
N GLU A 369 -13.42 -26.07 0.22
CA GLU A 369 -13.44 -27.54 0.04
C GLU A 369 -13.96 -28.27 1.28
#